data_81643012e0f9e400f6479db106ec71de
#
_entry.id   81643012e0f9e400f6479db106ec71de
#
_cell.length_a   1.000
_cell.length_b   1.000
_cell.length_c   1.000
_cell.angle_alpha   90.00
_cell.angle_beta   90.00
_cell.angle_gamma   90.00
#
_symmetry.space_group_name_H-M   'P 1'
#
loop_
_entity.id
_entity.type
_entity.pdbx_description
1 polymer ?
#
loop_
_entity_poly.entity_id
_entity_poly.type
_entity_poly.pdbx_seq_one_letter_code
_entity_poly.pdbx_strand_id
1 'polypeptide(L)'
;MMISITAPFLLFPTRRDAPLCKLHFLLAGRKVQEADVRLCAPDDADFVGCMDASAWFRQTLEVLSSDADDALLSGISVSDEPPVYAPDNRPLLHFTPPFGWHNDPNGLIRVGEAYHLFYQWNPFGLNWGNMHWGHAVSRDLLHWTHRPVAAAPDD
;
A
#
# COMPACT_ATOMS: atom_id res chain seq x y z
N MET A 1 0.79 13.62 14.06
CA MET A 1 2.02 12.86 14.40
C MET A 1 3.12 13.19 13.39
N MET A 2 4.40 13.24 13.82
CA MET A 2 5.55 13.39 12.88
C MET A 2 6.23 12.03 12.73
N ILE A 3 6.54 11.61 11.48
CA ILE A 3 7.22 10.36 11.20
C ILE A 3 8.40 10.59 10.26
N SER A 4 9.61 10.18 10.69
CA SER A 4 10.83 10.27 9.87
C SER A 4 10.92 9.05 8.97
N ILE A 5 11.04 9.25 7.67
CA ILE A 5 11.13 8.20 6.67
C ILE A 5 12.58 7.71 6.60
N THR A 6 12.89 6.72 7.43
CA THR A 6 14.23 6.10 7.54
C THR A 6 14.35 4.81 6.73
N ALA A 7 13.24 4.31 6.19
CA ALA A 7 13.14 3.11 5.38
C ALA A 7 12.06 3.30 4.29
N PRO A 8 12.07 2.50 3.20
CA PRO A 8 11.23 2.75 2.04
C PRO A 8 9.72 2.54 2.24
N PHE A 9 9.30 1.83 3.28
CA PHE A 9 7.90 1.50 3.47
C PHE A 9 7.34 2.06 4.77
N LEU A 10 6.09 2.57 4.71
CA LEU A 10 5.26 2.81 5.88
C LEU A 10 4.27 1.67 6.04
N LEU A 11 4.19 1.14 7.26
CA LEU A 11 3.32 0.03 7.62
C LEU A 11 2.18 0.51 8.53
N PHE A 12 0.97 0.04 8.24
CA PHE A 12 -0.26 0.41 8.92
C PHE A 12 -0.88 -0.84 9.54
N PRO A 13 -0.91 -0.97 10.88
CA PRO A 13 -1.64 -2.06 11.52
C PRO A 13 -3.13 -1.87 11.26
N THR A 14 -3.77 -2.86 10.65
CA THR A 14 -5.11 -2.73 10.12
C THR A 14 -5.99 -3.89 10.55
N ARG A 15 -7.26 -3.59 10.90
CA ARG A 15 -8.27 -4.58 11.27
C ARG A 15 -9.55 -4.38 10.47
N ARG A 16 -10.12 -5.48 9.96
CA ARG A 16 -11.28 -5.47 9.03
C ARG A 16 -12.49 -4.73 9.56
N ASP A 17 -12.76 -4.83 10.84
CA ASP A 17 -13.93 -4.27 11.50
C ASP A 17 -13.66 -2.93 12.23
N ALA A 18 -12.42 -2.44 12.19
CA ALA A 18 -12.11 -1.13 12.76
C ALA A 18 -12.78 0.01 11.94
N PRO A 19 -13.07 1.14 12.56
CA PRO A 19 -13.54 2.33 11.84
C PRO A 19 -12.57 2.74 10.75
N LEU A 20 -13.10 3.26 9.64
CA LEU A 20 -12.27 3.81 8.58
C LEU A 20 -11.76 5.18 9.01
N CYS A 21 -10.45 5.39 8.94
CA CYS A 21 -9.79 6.65 9.25
C CYS A 21 -9.18 7.22 7.97
N LYS A 22 -9.42 8.49 7.70
CA LYS A 22 -8.72 9.21 6.63
C LYS A 22 -7.43 9.80 7.17
N LEU A 23 -6.32 9.43 6.54
CA LEU A 23 -4.99 9.93 6.84
C LEU A 23 -4.53 10.91 5.75
N HIS A 24 -3.97 12.03 6.14
CA HIS A 24 -3.30 12.98 5.27
C HIS A 24 -1.82 13.01 5.60
N PHE A 25 -0.97 12.85 4.60
CA PHE A 25 0.48 12.93 4.73
C PHE A 25 0.95 14.26 4.16
N LEU A 26 1.60 15.06 4.98
CA LEU A 26 2.09 16.38 4.60
C LEU A 26 3.61 16.41 4.65
N LEU A 27 4.21 17.01 3.63
CA LEU A 27 5.63 17.38 3.59
C LEU A 27 5.74 18.90 3.60
N ALA A 28 6.38 19.45 4.63
CA ALA A 28 6.52 20.90 4.80
C ALA A 28 5.17 21.67 4.69
N GLY A 29 4.11 21.09 5.27
CA GLY A 29 2.76 21.65 5.28
C GLY A 29 1.96 21.46 3.98
N ARG A 30 2.53 20.83 2.95
CA ARG A 30 1.82 20.51 1.70
C ARG A 30 1.39 19.03 1.73
N LYS A 31 0.11 18.76 1.44
CA LYS A 31 -0.37 17.38 1.27
C LYS A 31 0.36 16.73 0.08
N VAL A 32 0.94 15.55 0.33
CA VAL A 32 1.68 14.76 -0.66
C VAL A 32 1.06 13.39 -0.88
N GLN A 33 0.22 12.92 0.05
CA GLN A 33 -0.51 11.68 -0.08
C GLN A 33 -1.70 11.64 0.88
N GLU A 34 -2.68 10.82 0.59
CA GLU A 34 -3.76 10.44 1.52
C GLU A 34 -4.06 8.95 1.45
N ALA A 35 -4.66 8.43 2.51
CA ALA A 35 -5.08 7.03 2.57
C ALA A 35 -6.29 6.87 3.50
N ASP A 36 -7.23 6.02 3.10
CA ASP A 36 -8.33 5.56 3.94
C ASP A 36 -7.94 4.20 4.54
N VAL A 37 -7.69 4.15 5.85
CA VAL A 37 -7.15 2.97 6.54
C VAL A 37 -7.99 2.63 7.76
N ARG A 38 -8.23 1.35 8.02
CA ARG A 38 -8.88 0.86 9.24
C ARG A 38 -7.83 0.58 10.30
N LEU A 39 -7.23 1.63 10.86
CA LEU A 39 -6.17 1.52 11.85
C LEU A 39 -6.65 0.82 13.13
N CYS A 40 -5.75 0.06 13.72
CA CYS A 40 -5.91 -0.54 15.05
C CYS A 40 -4.58 -0.54 15.82
N ALA A 41 -4.60 -0.97 17.06
CA ALA A 41 -3.35 -1.24 17.78
C ALA A 41 -2.59 -2.38 17.09
N PRO A 42 -1.24 -2.36 17.07
CA PRO A 42 -0.45 -3.37 16.37
C PRO A 42 -0.77 -4.82 16.75
N ASP A 43 -1.05 -5.07 18.04
CA ASP A 43 -1.38 -6.41 18.56
C ASP A 43 -2.78 -6.90 18.15
N ASP A 44 -3.64 -6.00 17.67
CA ASP A 44 -5.02 -6.29 17.24
C ASP A 44 -5.15 -6.42 15.71
N ALA A 45 -4.04 -6.32 14.97
CA ALA A 45 -4.07 -6.25 13.53
C ALA A 45 -4.37 -7.60 12.87
N ASP A 46 -5.33 -7.61 11.94
CA ASP A 46 -5.62 -8.76 11.07
C ASP A 46 -4.62 -8.86 9.91
N PHE A 47 -4.11 -7.72 9.47
CA PHE A 47 -3.12 -7.60 8.41
C PHE A 47 -2.38 -6.26 8.51
N VAL A 48 -1.40 -6.06 7.66
CA VAL A 48 -0.61 -4.83 7.60
C VAL A 48 -0.81 -4.18 6.24
N GLY A 49 -1.39 -2.97 6.22
CA GLY A 49 -1.38 -2.10 5.05
C GLY A 49 0.04 -1.55 4.82
N CYS A 50 0.34 -1.15 3.58
CA CYS A 50 1.68 -0.68 3.25
C CYS A 50 1.65 0.43 2.21
N MET A 51 2.50 1.43 2.39
CA MET A 51 2.74 2.51 1.43
C MET A 51 4.23 2.57 1.07
N ASP A 52 4.54 2.64 -0.22
CA ASP A 52 5.88 2.98 -0.67
C ASP A 52 6.13 4.48 -0.39
N ALA A 53 7.01 4.75 0.56
CA ALA A 53 7.41 6.08 0.99
C ALA A 53 8.83 6.45 0.51
N SER A 54 9.41 5.68 -0.41
CA SER A 54 10.79 5.88 -0.91
C SER A 54 11.01 7.27 -1.51
N ALA A 55 9.98 7.88 -2.11
CA ALA A 55 10.04 9.24 -2.62
C ALA A 55 10.35 10.30 -1.54
N TRP A 56 10.08 9.99 -0.27
CA TRP A 56 10.30 10.89 0.88
C TRP A 56 11.44 10.39 1.79
N PHE A 57 12.29 9.49 1.31
CA PHE A 57 13.40 8.96 2.09
C PHE A 57 14.26 10.08 2.71
N ARG A 58 14.59 9.94 3.99
CA ARG A 58 15.31 10.93 4.84
C ARG A 58 14.55 12.24 5.07
N GLN A 59 13.27 12.29 4.77
CA GLN A 59 12.40 13.42 5.09
C GLN A 59 11.48 13.05 6.27
N THR A 60 10.79 14.05 6.82
CA THR A 60 9.81 13.85 7.88
C THR A 60 8.44 14.24 7.35
N LEU A 61 7.51 13.33 7.40
CA LEU A 61 6.11 13.57 7.09
C LEU A 61 5.33 13.90 8.35
N GLU A 62 4.42 14.86 8.25
CA GLU A 62 3.36 15.06 9.22
C GLU A 62 2.16 14.21 8.82
N VAL A 63 1.67 13.39 9.74
CA VAL A 63 0.47 12.55 9.54
C VAL A 63 -0.66 13.14 10.37
N LEU A 64 -1.73 13.53 9.69
CA LEU A 64 -2.94 14.10 10.27
C LEU A 64 -4.14 13.18 10.01
N SER A 65 -5.04 13.12 10.99
CA SER A 65 -6.36 12.51 10.86
C SER A 65 -7.34 13.23 11.79
N SER A 66 -8.60 13.35 11.35
CA SER A 66 -9.70 13.75 12.23
C SER A 66 -10.36 12.55 12.95
N ASP A 67 -10.07 11.34 12.47
CA ASP A 67 -10.81 10.11 12.79
C ASP A 67 -9.97 9.12 13.61
N ALA A 68 -8.66 9.37 13.73
CA ALA A 68 -7.72 8.57 14.52
C ALA A 68 -7.03 9.42 15.57
N ASP A 69 -6.95 8.89 16.78
CA ASP A 69 -6.20 9.52 17.88
C ASP A 69 -4.68 9.28 17.77
N ASP A 70 -3.91 9.94 18.60
CA ASP A 70 -2.45 9.83 18.62
C ASP A 70 -1.97 8.40 18.96
N ALA A 71 -2.74 7.64 19.73
CA ALA A 71 -2.39 6.27 20.07
C ALA A 71 -2.45 5.36 18.85
N LEU A 72 -3.49 5.47 18.02
CA LEU A 72 -3.62 4.74 16.76
C LEU A 72 -2.55 5.18 15.76
N LEU A 73 -2.33 6.49 15.62
CA LEU A 73 -1.31 7.01 14.70
C LEU A 73 0.09 6.53 15.08
N SER A 74 0.40 6.39 16.37
CA SER A 74 1.70 5.89 16.84
C SER A 74 2.00 4.43 16.49
N GLY A 75 0.97 3.67 16.09
CA GLY A 75 1.14 2.32 15.55
C GLY A 75 1.71 2.26 14.14
N ILE A 76 1.71 3.38 13.40
CA ILE A 76 2.31 3.47 12.07
C ILE A 76 3.83 3.41 12.21
N SER A 77 4.47 2.55 11.43
CA SER A 77 5.92 2.30 11.52
C SER A 77 6.59 2.34 10.17
N VAL A 78 7.93 2.45 10.15
CA VAL A 78 8.75 2.34 8.94
C VAL A 78 9.38 0.96 8.85
N SER A 79 9.61 0.46 7.62
CA SER A 79 10.19 -0.86 7.38
C SER A 79 11.07 -0.85 6.13
N ASP A 80 12.13 -1.64 6.14
CA ASP A 80 12.97 -1.89 4.96
C ASP A 80 12.29 -2.79 3.94
N GLU A 81 11.31 -3.60 4.38
CA GLU A 81 10.60 -4.54 3.53
C GLU A 81 9.08 -4.35 3.63
N PRO A 82 8.34 -4.56 2.53
CA PRO A 82 6.88 -4.58 2.57
C PRO A 82 6.38 -5.82 3.33
N PRO A 83 5.12 -5.83 3.78
CA PRO A 83 4.54 -7.00 4.42
C PRO A 83 4.51 -8.19 3.45
N VAL A 84 4.90 -9.36 3.92
CA VAL A 84 4.86 -10.59 3.14
C VAL A 84 3.69 -11.44 3.63
N TYR A 85 2.77 -11.76 2.73
CA TYR A 85 1.75 -12.75 3.03
C TYR A 85 2.37 -14.16 3.08
N ALA A 86 1.87 -14.98 4.01
CA ALA A 86 2.31 -16.36 4.12
C ALA A 86 2.20 -17.08 2.77
N PRO A 87 3.25 -17.77 2.31
CA PRO A 87 3.27 -18.43 1.00
C PRO A 87 2.10 -19.41 0.81
N ASP A 88 1.68 -20.08 1.89
CA ASP A 88 0.62 -21.09 1.88
C ASP A 88 -0.78 -20.54 1.51
N ASN A 89 -0.96 -19.23 1.59
CA ASN A 89 -2.23 -18.56 1.27
C ASN A 89 -2.25 -17.96 -0.14
N ARG A 90 -1.18 -18.11 -0.93
CA ARG A 90 -1.11 -17.56 -2.28
C ARG A 90 -1.49 -18.61 -3.33
N PRO A 91 -2.33 -18.24 -4.33
CA PRO A 91 -2.59 -19.11 -5.47
C PRO A 91 -1.29 -19.45 -6.22
N LEU A 92 -1.15 -20.71 -6.61
CA LEU A 92 0.04 -21.18 -7.36
C LEU A 92 0.04 -20.73 -8.82
N LEU A 93 -1.15 -20.53 -9.42
CA LEU A 93 -1.31 -20.27 -10.85
C LEU A 93 -1.85 -18.86 -11.16
N HIS A 94 -2.51 -18.22 -10.19
CA HIS A 94 -3.12 -16.91 -10.43
C HIS A 94 -2.21 -15.79 -9.95
N PHE A 95 -2.17 -14.71 -10.73
CA PHE A 95 -1.54 -13.47 -10.30
C PHE A 95 -2.16 -12.97 -9.00
N THR A 96 -1.33 -12.48 -8.10
CA THR A 96 -1.74 -11.76 -6.88
C THR A 96 -0.81 -10.55 -6.67
N PRO A 97 -1.30 -9.43 -6.13
CA PRO A 97 -0.46 -8.31 -5.75
C PRO A 97 0.49 -8.71 -4.61
N PRO A 98 1.54 -7.94 -4.33
CA PRO A 98 2.49 -8.25 -3.26
C PRO A 98 1.81 -8.24 -1.89
N PHE A 99 0.84 -7.35 -1.68
CA PHE A 99 0.03 -7.19 -0.46
C PHE A 99 -1.27 -6.44 -0.81
N GLY A 100 -2.16 -6.27 0.17
CA GLY A 100 -3.43 -5.57 -0.01
C GLY A 100 -4.42 -6.34 -0.90
N TRP A 101 -5.35 -5.62 -1.49
CA TRP A 101 -6.43 -6.18 -2.28
C TRP A 101 -6.35 -5.69 -3.73
N HIS A 102 -6.57 -6.58 -4.68
CA HIS A 102 -6.66 -6.19 -6.08
C HIS A 102 -8.04 -6.52 -6.66
N ASN A 103 -8.44 -5.73 -7.65
CA ASN A 103 -9.65 -5.90 -8.41
C ASN A 103 -9.30 -6.07 -9.91
N ASP A 104 -9.96 -5.32 -10.78
CA ASP A 104 -9.91 -5.54 -12.22
C ASP A 104 -8.50 -5.40 -12.80
N PRO A 105 -8.07 -6.35 -13.63
CA PRO A 105 -6.90 -6.15 -14.48
C PRO A 105 -7.24 -5.12 -15.57
N ASN A 106 -6.31 -4.21 -15.82
CA ASN A 106 -6.44 -3.15 -16.80
C ASN A 106 -5.20 -3.05 -17.67
N GLY A 107 -5.34 -2.55 -18.90
CA GLY A 107 -4.21 -2.22 -19.76
C GLY A 107 -3.25 -3.38 -20.01
N LEU A 108 -3.78 -4.59 -20.19
CA LEU A 108 -2.98 -5.75 -20.57
C LEU A 108 -2.35 -5.52 -21.93
N ILE A 109 -1.01 -5.52 -22.02
CA ILE A 109 -0.28 -5.28 -23.25
C ILE A 109 1.01 -6.09 -23.31
N ARG A 110 1.38 -6.51 -24.51
CA ARG A 110 2.71 -7.06 -24.79
C ARG A 110 3.58 -6.00 -25.46
N VAL A 111 4.75 -5.73 -24.89
CA VAL A 111 5.76 -4.84 -25.45
C VAL A 111 7.06 -5.63 -25.64
N GLY A 112 7.43 -5.88 -26.87
CA GLY A 112 8.55 -6.78 -27.18
C GLY A 112 8.30 -8.19 -26.66
N GLU A 113 9.17 -8.67 -25.76
CA GLU A 113 9.06 -9.99 -25.14
C GLU A 113 8.40 -9.97 -23.76
N ALA A 114 7.97 -8.80 -23.30
CA ALA A 114 7.38 -8.63 -21.97
C ALA A 114 5.87 -8.41 -22.04
N TYR A 115 5.14 -9.10 -21.18
CA TYR A 115 3.73 -8.87 -20.91
C TYR A 115 3.63 -7.93 -19.73
N HIS A 116 2.84 -6.87 -19.87
CA HIS A 116 2.54 -5.91 -18.82
C HIS A 116 1.12 -6.13 -18.34
N LEU A 117 0.95 -6.19 -17.04
CA LEU A 117 -0.32 -6.27 -16.34
C LEU A 117 -0.43 -5.04 -15.44
N PHE A 118 -1.46 -4.23 -15.67
CA PHE A 118 -1.88 -3.21 -14.72
C PHE A 118 -3.15 -3.69 -14.05
N TYR A 119 -3.39 -3.25 -12.81
CA TYR A 119 -4.54 -3.70 -12.04
C TYR A 119 -4.93 -2.67 -10.98
N GLN A 120 -6.23 -2.59 -10.68
CA GLN A 120 -6.72 -1.82 -9.55
C GLN A 120 -6.21 -2.46 -8.25
N TRP A 121 -5.66 -1.63 -7.39
CA TRP A 121 -5.00 -2.10 -6.17
C TRP A 121 -5.29 -1.20 -4.98
N ASN A 122 -5.75 -1.79 -3.88
CA ASN A 122 -5.82 -1.14 -2.58
C ASN A 122 -4.70 -1.67 -1.68
N PRO A 123 -3.60 -0.93 -1.49
CA PRO A 123 -2.49 -1.38 -0.65
C PRO A 123 -2.78 -1.28 0.86
N PHE A 124 -3.83 -0.56 1.26
CA PHE A 124 -4.16 -0.26 2.65
C PHE A 124 -5.34 -1.06 3.20
N GLY A 125 -5.99 -1.87 2.39
CA GLY A 125 -7.20 -2.57 2.77
C GLY A 125 -7.40 -3.90 2.09
N LEU A 126 -8.52 -4.59 2.44
CA LEU A 126 -8.93 -5.87 1.88
C LEU A 126 -10.25 -5.77 1.10
N ASN A 127 -10.60 -4.57 0.64
CA ASN A 127 -11.81 -4.27 -0.12
C ASN A 127 -11.55 -3.10 -1.06
N TRP A 128 -12.55 -2.76 -1.86
CA TRP A 128 -12.48 -1.62 -2.76
C TRP A 128 -12.23 -0.30 -1.98
N GLY A 129 -11.30 0.51 -2.46
CA GLY A 129 -10.89 1.80 -1.87
C GLY A 129 -9.46 2.14 -2.25
N ASN A 130 -9.00 3.37 -2.03
CA ASN A 130 -7.63 3.83 -2.27
C ASN A 130 -7.06 3.37 -3.63
N MET A 131 -7.81 3.46 -4.71
CA MET A 131 -7.47 2.82 -5.97
C MET A 131 -6.16 3.33 -6.56
N HIS A 132 -5.13 2.53 -6.39
CA HIS A 132 -3.87 2.64 -7.12
C HIS A 132 -3.95 1.78 -8.39
N TRP A 133 -3.09 2.06 -9.34
CA TRP A 133 -2.79 1.16 -10.45
C TRP A 133 -1.47 0.45 -10.16
N GLY A 134 -1.59 -0.79 -9.72
CA GLY A 134 -0.44 -1.68 -9.61
C GLY A 134 0.08 -2.04 -10.99
N HIS A 135 1.36 -2.41 -11.08
CA HIS A 135 2.01 -2.81 -12.31
C HIS A 135 2.88 -4.05 -12.08
N ALA A 136 2.74 -5.03 -12.93
CA ALA A 136 3.60 -6.20 -12.96
C ALA A 136 4.02 -6.55 -14.39
N VAL A 137 5.17 -7.20 -14.52
CA VAL A 137 5.74 -7.61 -15.83
C VAL A 137 6.11 -9.09 -15.78
N SER A 138 5.80 -9.80 -16.86
CA SER A 138 6.14 -11.21 -17.05
C SER A 138 6.66 -11.45 -18.46
N ARG A 139 7.47 -12.51 -18.64
CA ARG A 139 7.85 -13.02 -19.97
C ARG A 139 7.11 -14.28 -20.39
N ASP A 140 6.45 -14.94 -19.42
CA ASP A 140 5.81 -16.25 -19.60
C ASP A 140 4.35 -16.31 -19.11
N LEU A 141 3.82 -15.21 -18.56
CA LEU A 141 2.48 -15.10 -17.94
C LEU A 141 2.30 -15.92 -16.65
N LEU A 142 3.33 -16.57 -16.17
CA LEU A 142 3.34 -17.37 -14.94
C LEU A 142 4.17 -16.69 -13.85
N HIS A 143 5.36 -16.24 -14.18
CA HIS A 143 6.27 -15.58 -13.26
C HIS A 143 6.20 -14.06 -13.45
N TRP A 144 5.71 -13.38 -12.43
CA TRP A 144 5.49 -11.94 -12.45
C TRP A 144 6.48 -11.19 -11.56
N THR A 145 7.03 -10.11 -12.07
CA THR A 145 7.84 -9.16 -11.30
C THR A 145 7.04 -7.89 -11.09
N HIS A 146 6.78 -7.54 -9.83
CA HIS A 146 6.10 -6.29 -9.50
C HIS A 146 7.00 -5.09 -9.81
N ARG A 147 6.38 -4.03 -10.26
CA ARG A 147 6.99 -2.75 -10.60
C ARG A 147 6.44 -1.66 -9.68
N PRO A 148 7.07 -0.49 -9.64
CA PRO A 148 6.48 0.66 -8.96
C PRO A 148 5.05 0.91 -9.43
N VAL A 149 4.24 1.50 -8.56
CA VAL A 149 2.86 1.90 -8.84
C VAL A 149 2.82 2.77 -10.09
N ALA A 150 1.95 2.43 -11.04
CA ALA A 150 1.83 3.16 -12.30
C ALA A 150 1.05 4.47 -12.12
N ALA A 151 0.04 4.46 -11.23
CA ALA A 151 -0.72 5.65 -10.83
C ALA A 151 -1.21 5.49 -9.40
N ALA A 152 -1.21 6.57 -8.65
CA ALA A 152 -1.80 6.69 -7.31
C ALA A 152 -2.95 7.69 -7.36
N PRO A 153 -3.89 7.66 -6.41
CA PRO A 153 -4.89 8.71 -6.28
C PRO A 153 -4.20 10.07 -6.12
N ASP A 154 -4.60 11.01 -6.93
CA ASP A 154 -4.26 12.44 -6.86
C ASP A 154 -5.52 13.27 -6.59
N ASP A 155 -5.35 14.53 -6.17
CA ASP A 155 -6.46 15.45 -5.86
C ASP A 155 -7.11 16.02 -7.13
#